data_30c762c3615da0c97210b030c67661e4
#
_entry.id   30c762c3615da0c97210b030c67661e4
#
_cell.length_a   1.000
_cell.length_b   1.000
_cell.length_c   1.000
_cell.angle_alpha   90.00
_cell.angle_beta   90.00
_cell.angle_gamma   90.00
#
_symmetry.space_group_name_H-M   'P 1'
#
loop_
_entity.id
_entity.type
_entity.pdbx_description
1 polymer ?
#
loop_
_entity_poly.entity_id
_entity_poly.type
_entity_poly.pdbx_seq_one_letter_code
_entity_poly.pdbx_strand_id
1 'polypeptide(L)'
;LHRDLKAYNEDSVISAALSAGALGLSKETFDCIDRIQFMAYDGSDTDGYQSSLQQAEEGLHSFKLNGADINKINIGIAVYGRPLNGAAFWASWRALESANYWESKYYNISDSNQIYDGTFCAPALAGDKTAYALLSGAGGVMIFRADCDKPADDPNSVTGGIQDALNRYVAGW
;
A
#
# COMPACT_ATOMS: atom_id res chain seq x y z
N LEU A 1 11.18 0.77 -25.10
CA LEU A 1 11.45 1.62 -23.92
C LEU A 1 12.56 1.04 -23.03
N HIS A 2 12.39 -0.17 -22.42
CA HIS A 2 13.40 -0.78 -21.54
C HIS A 2 14.77 -0.86 -22.21
N ARG A 3 14.85 -1.51 -23.37
CA ARG A 3 16.10 -1.65 -24.15
C ARG A 3 16.75 -0.29 -24.42
N ASP A 4 15.99 0.70 -24.82
CA ASP A 4 16.52 2.00 -25.27
C ASP A 4 16.99 2.84 -24.06
N LEU A 5 16.27 2.76 -22.93
CA LEU A 5 16.70 3.39 -21.68
C LEU A 5 17.98 2.75 -21.13
N LYS A 6 18.04 1.42 -21.07
CA LYS A 6 19.24 0.70 -20.59
C LYS A 6 20.45 0.88 -21.53
N ALA A 7 20.23 1.04 -22.84
CA ALA A 7 21.28 1.37 -23.78
C ALA A 7 21.81 2.80 -23.61
N TYR A 8 20.95 3.74 -23.21
CA TYR A 8 21.34 5.12 -22.91
C TYR A 8 22.07 5.23 -21.57
N ASN A 9 21.53 4.59 -20.55
CA ASN A 9 22.14 4.47 -19.22
C ASN A 9 21.70 3.15 -18.57
N GLU A 10 22.64 2.23 -18.33
CA GLU A 10 22.36 0.92 -17.75
C GLU A 10 21.78 1.00 -16.32
N ASP A 11 22.13 2.07 -15.57
CA ASP A 11 21.62 2.33 -14.22
C ASP A 11 20.20 2.92 -14.20
N SER A 12 19.58 3.18 -15.35
CA SER A 12 18.20 3.67 -15.41
C SER A 12 17.25 2.70 -14.72
N VAL A 13 16.38 3.20 -13.85
CA VAL A 13 15.36 2.42 -13.15
C VAL A 13 14.00 2.65 -13.77
N ILE A 14 13.33 1.56 -14.17
CA ILE A 14 11.94 1.57 -14.62
C ILE A 14 11.06 1.12 -13.46
N SER A 15 10.19 2.01 -13.00
CA SER A 15 9.20 1.71 -11.98
C SER A 15 7.78 1.79 -12.56
N ALA A 16 6.92 0.85 -12.20
CA ALA A 16 5.53 0.83 -12.63
C ALA A 16 4.59 0.69 -11.43
N ALA A 17 3.55 1.54 -11.36
CA ALA A 17 2.47 1.38 -10.39
C ALA A 17 1.39 0.47 -11.01
N LEU A 18 1.14 -0.66 -10.37
CA LEU A 18 0.23 -1.70 -10.86
C LEU A 18 -0.77 -2.10 -9.76
N SER A 19 -2.01 -2.38 -10.15
CA SER A 19 -3.00 -3.04 -9.28
C SER A 19 -2.86 -4.57 -9.37
N ALA A 20 -3.44 -5.29 -8.40
CA ALA A 20 -3.52 -6.76 -8.42
C ALA A 20 -4.23 -7.31 -9.68
N GLY A 21 -5.06 -6.48 -10.31
CA GLY A 21 -5.72 -6.80 -11.58
C GLY A 21 -4.85 -6.57 -12.81
N ALA A 22 -3.54 -6.29 -12.70
CA ALA A 22 -2.60 -6.23 -13.83
C ALA A 22 -2.40 -7.64 -14.47
N LEU A 23 -3.46 -8.43 -14.44
CA LEU A 23 -3.60 -9.73 -15.08
C LEU A 23 -3.57 -9.52 -16.59
N GLY A 24 -2.60 -10.11 -17.26
CA GLY A 24 -2.40 -9.97 -18.71
C GLY A 24 -1.06 -9.37 -19.10
N LEU A 25 -0.26 -8.92 -18.14
CA LEU A 25 1.16 -8.67 -18.39
C LEU A 25 1.90 -10.00 -18.46
N SER A 26 2.73 -10.17 -19.49
CA SER A 26 3.56 -11.36 -19.62
C SER A 26 4.77 -11.29 -18.68
N LYS A 27 5.37 -12.44 -18.42
CA LYS A 27 6.63 -12.52 -17.66
C LYS A 27 7.71 -11.62 -18.26
N GLU A 28 7.83 -11.59 -19.59
CA GLU A 28 8.80 -10.73 -20.28
C GLU A 28 8.57 -9.25 -20.01
N THR A 29 7.29 -8.85 -19.83
CA THR A 29 6.97 -7.47 -19.44
C THR A 29 7.39 -7.19 -18.01
N PHE A 30 7.16 -8.12 -17.08
CA PHE A 30 7.63 -7.99 -15.69
C PHE A 30 9.17 -7.95 -15.62
N ASP A 31 9.86 -8.72 -16.44
CA ASP A 31 11.33 -8.73 -16.50
C ASP A 31 11.89 -7.35 -16.91
N CYS A 32 11.14 -6.59 -17.72
CA CYS A 32 11.49 -5.23 -18.14
C CYS A 32 11.25 -4.15 -17.07
N ILE A 33 10.63 -4.47 -15.95
CA ILE A 33 10.34 -3.53 -14.84
C ILE A 33 11.35 -3.80 -13.72
N ASP A 34 12.03 -2.77 -13.26
CA ASP A 34 13.00 -2.87 -12.16
C ASP A 34 12.32 -2.80 -10.79
N ARG A 35 11.20 -2.05 -10.68
CA ARG A 35 10.41 -1.92 -9.44
C ARG A 35 8.92 -1.88 -9.76
N ILE A 36 8.15 -2.71 -9.07
CA ILE A 36 6.70 -2.73 -9.14
C ILE A 36 6.15 -2.08 -7.86
N GLN A 37 5.44 -0.98 -8.01
CA GLN A 37 4.71 -0.34 -6.93
C GLN A 37 3.30 -0.93 -6.91
N PHE A 38 3.11 -1.99 -6.15
CA PHE A 38 1.81 -2.65 -6.07
C PHE A 38 0.83 -1.80 -5.27
N MET A 39 -0.19 -1.29 -5.92
CA MET A 39 -1.25 -0.47 -5.32
C MET A 39 -2.23 -1.38 -4.55
N ALA A 40 -1.81 -1.87 -3.37
CA ALA A 40 -2.62 -2.72 -2.48
C ALA A 40 -3.61 -1.87 -1.65
N TYR A 41 -4.40 -1.06 -2.34
CA TYR A 41 -5.40 -0.15 -1.79
C TYR A 41 -6.45 0.21 -2.85
N ASP A 42 -7.46 1.00 -2.47
CA ASP A 42 -8.63 1.37 -3.30
C ASP A 42 -9.47 0.18 -3.80
N GLY A 43 -9.19 -1.00 -3.29
CA GLY A 43 -9.99 -2.18 -3.53
C GLY A 43 -11.08 -2.36 -2.48
N SER A 44 -11.59 -3.58 -2.39
CA SER A 44 -12.48 -4.00 -1.31
C SER A 44 -12.18 -5.45 -1.02
N ASP A 45 -11.82 -5.77 0.22
CA ASP A 45 -11.77 -7.15 0.68
C ASP A 45 -13.19 -7.65 1.04
N THR A 46 -13.27 -8.86 1.60
CA THR A 46 -14.55 -9.48 1.97
C THR A 46 -15.32 -8.68 3.03
N ASP A 47 -14.63 -7.89 3.83
CA ASP A 47 -15.21 -7.08 4.91
C ASP A 47 -15.36 -5.60 4.53
N GLY A 48 -15.04 -5.24 3.30
CA GLY A 48 -15.18 -3.89 2.77
C GLY A 48 -14.01 -2.95 3.05
N TYR A 49 -12.88 -3.45 3.54
CA TYR A 49 -11.70 -2.63 3.79
C TYR A 49 -10.93 -2.34 2.51
N GLN A 50 -10.58 -1.08 2.32
CA GLN A 50 -9.95 -0.60 1.08
C GLN A 50 -8.42 -0.83 1.00
N SER A 51 -7.76 -1.21 2.09
CA SER A 51 -6.29 -1.36 2.15
C SER A 51 -5.89 -2.42 3.17
N SER A 52 -6.55 -3.59 3.13
CA SER A 52 -6.36 -4.67 4.09
C SER A 52 -5.06 -5.45 3.86
N LEU A 53 -4.69 -6.27 4.86
CA LEU A 53 -3.63 -7.26 4.72
C LEU A 53 -4.01 -8.33 3.69
N GLN A 54 -5.27 -8.76 3.67
CA GLN A 54 -5.77 -9.74 2.70
C GLN A 54 -5.53 -9.27 1.25
N GLN A 55 -5.81 -8.00 0.93
CA GLN A 55 -5.52 -7.46 -0.41
C GLN A 55 -4.04 -7.51 -0.76
N ALA A 56 -3.16 -7.27 0.22
CA ALA A 56 -1.72 -7.35 0.00
C ALA A 56 -1.27 -8.81 -0.26
N GLU A 57 -1.80 -9.76 0.50
CA GLU A 57 -1.50 -11.20 0.37
C GLU A 57 -1.97 -11.75 -0.97
N GLU A 58 -3.25 -11.56 -1.30
CA GLU A 58 -3.85 -12.04 -2.54
C GLU A 58 -3.20 -11.40 -3.78
N GLY A 59 -2.91 -10.10 -3.71
CA GLY A 59 -2.27 -9.39 -4.80
C GLY A 59 -0.83 -9.84 -5.02
N LEU A 60 -0.01 -9.99 -3.97
CA LEU A 60 1.35 -10.50 -4.10
C LEU A 60 1.36 -11.93 -4.66
N HIS A 61 0.44 -12.77 -4.18
CA HIS A 61 0.25 -14.12 -4.72
C HIS A 61 -0.10 -14.10 -6.22
N SER A 62 -1.01 -13.21 -6.62
CA SER A 62 -1.39 -13.03 -8.03
C SER A 62 -0.20 -12.61 -8.90
N PHE A 63 0.60 -11.65 -8.48
CA PHE A 63 1.82 -11.24 -9.20
C PHE A 63 2.79 -12.40 -9.37
N LYS A 64 3.01 -13.18 -8.31
CA LYS A 64 3.88 -14.36 -8.33
C LYS A 64 3.40 -15.41 -9.34
N LEU A 65 2.09 -15.71 -9.36
CA LEU A 65 1.49 -16.65 -10.31
C LEU A 65 1.63 -16.18 -11.75
N ASN A 66 1.64 -14.89 -12.00
CA ASN A 66 1.82 -14.31 -13.33
C ASN A 66 3.31 -14.10 -13.70
N GLY A 67 4.24 -14.62 -12.91
CA GLY A 67 5.65 -14.65 -13.22
C GLY A 67 6.46 -13.40 -12.86
N ALA A 68 5.89 -12.50 -12.04
CA ALA A 68 6.65 -11.37 -11.50
C ALA A 68 7.64 -11.85 -10.43
N ASP A 69 8.84 -11.25 -10.42
CA ASP A 69 9.80 -11.42 -9.33
C ASP A 69 9.35 -10.61 -8.11
N ILE A 70 9.01 -11.32 -7.03
CA ILE A 70 8.50 -10.67 -5.79
C ILE A 70 9.50 -9.71 -5.16
N ASN A 71 10.81 -9.94 -5.34
CA ASN A 71 11.84 -9.02 -4.83
C ASN A 71 11.79 -7.62 -5.48
N LYS A 72 11.11 -7.49 -6.61
CA LYS A 72 10.89 -6.21 -7.28
C LYS A 72 9.62 -5.49 -6.82
N ILE A 73 8.77 -6.13 -6.00
CA ILE A 73 7.44 -5.64 -5.63
C ILE A 73 7.50 -4.93 -4.29
N ASN A 74 7.08 -3.66 -4.28
CA ASN A 74 6.80 -2.91 -3.06
C ASN A 74 5.29 -2.89 -2.81
N ILE A 75 4.86 -3.36 -1.64
CA ILE A 75 3.45 -3.43 -1.27
C ILE A 75 2.96 -2.04 -0.85
N GLY A 76 1.89 -1.58 -1.46
CA GLY A 76 1.30 -0.26 -1.24
C GLY A 76 0.57 -0.15 0.10
N ILE A 77 0.80 0.96 0.79
CA ILE A 77 0.14 1.36 2.03
C ILE A 77 -0.55 2.69 1.79
N ALA A 78 -1.89 2.71 1.95
CA ALA A 78 -2.67 3.93 1.83
C ALA A 78 -2.55 4.78 3.09
N VAL A 79 -2.22 6.07 2.93
CA VAL A 79 -2.19 7.06 4.02
C VAL A 79 -3.43 7.96 3.96
N TYR A 80 -4.57 7.35 3.66
CA TYR A 80 -5.87 7.99 3.54
C TYR A 80 -6.99 6.97 3.76
N GLY A 81 -8.18 7.47 4.03
CA GLY A 81 -9.38 6.66 4.16
C GLY A 81 -10.32 6.79 2.96
N ARG A 82 -11.07 5.73 2.72
CA ARG A 82 -12.15 5.65 1.71
C ARG A 82 -13.48 5.36 2.37
N PRO A 83 -14.59 5.95 1.90
CA PRO A 83 -15.91 5.66 2.43
C PRO A 83 -16.39 4.25 2.08
N LEU A 84 -17.15 3.65 3.01
CA LEU A 84 -17.74 2.31 2.84
C LEU A 84 -18.79 2.25 1.74
N ASN A 85 -19.43 3.37 1.43
CA ASN A 85 -20.50 3.43 0.42
C ASN A 85 -20.00 3.53 -1.03
N GLY A 86 -18.70 3.41 -1.26
CA GLY A 86 -18.09 3.48 -2.60
C GLY A 86 -18.04 4.87 -3.22
N ALA A 87 -18.33 5.93 -2.45
CA ALA A 87 -18.21 7.30 -2.94
C ALA A 87 -16.75 7.62 -3.32
N ALA A 88 -16.58 8.56 -4.26
CA ALA A 88 -15.24 8.97 -4.72
C ALA A 88 -14.45 9.79 -3.68
N PHE A 89 -15.08 10.21 -2.60
CA PHE A 89 -14.46 10.93 -1.51
C PHE A 89 -13.31 10.13 -0.87
N TRP A 90 -12.27 10.84 -0.41
CA TRP A 90 -11.23 10.30 0.45
C TRP A 90 -10.76 11.36 1.45
N ALA A 91 -10.29 10.94 2.59
CA ALA A 91 -9.76 11.81 3.62
C ALA A 91 -8.30 11.46 3.92
N SER A 92 -7.43 12.48 4.02
CA SER A 92 -6.05 12.25 4.45
C SER A 92 -6.03 11.69 5.88
N TRP A 93 -5.07 10.84 6.17
CA TRP A 93 -4.92 10.25 7.51
C TRP A 93 -4.87 11.31 8.61
N ARG A 94 -4.14 12.40 8.39
CA ARG A 94 -4.05 13.50 9.36
C ARG A 94 -5.37 14.19 9.66
N ALA A 95 -6.36 14.09 8.76
CA ALA A 95 -7.66 14.72 8.91
C ALA A 95 -8.72 13.79 9.55
N LEU A 96 -8.38 12.52 9.82
CA LEU A 96 -9.31 11.55 10.41
C LEU A 96 -9.34 11.66 11.93
N GLU A 97 -10.02 12.68 12.46
CA GLU A 97 -10.10 12.93 13.90
C GLU A 97 -10.99 11.92 14.65
N SER A 98 -12.05 11.43 13.99
CA SER A 98 -13.00 10.46 14.56
C SER A 98 -12.69 9.01 14.17
N ALA A 99 -11.41 8.68 13.96
CA ALA A 99 -11.00 7.34 13.54
C ALA A 99 -10.99 6.36 14.74
N ASN A 100 -11.47 5.15 14.49
CA ASN A 100 -11.23 4.01 15.38
C ASN A 100 -10.01 3.23 14.90
N TYR A 101 -8.89 3.44 15.57
CA TYR A 101 -7.58 2.87 15.19
C TYR A 101 -7.55 1.33 15.25
N TRP A 102 -8.30 0.72 16.17
CA TRP A 102 -8.33 -0.74 16.32
C TRP A 102 -9.06 -1.43 15.17
N GLU A 103 -10.09 -0.77 14.64
CA GLU A 103 -10.90 -1.31 13.55
C GLU A 103 -10.48 -0.78 12.18
N SER A 104 -9.48 0.10 12.09
CA SER A 104 -9.11 0.82 10.87
C SER A 104 -10.31 1.51 10.21
N LYS A 105 -11.18 2.10 11.02
CA LYS A 105 -12.41 2.78 10.58
C LYS A 105 -12.44 4.22 11.04
N TYR A 106 -13.12 5.05 10.27
CA TYR A 106 -13.51 6.40 10.66
C TYR A 106 -15.01 6.59 10.53
N TYR A 107 -15.55 7.56 11.26
CA TYR A 107 -16.98 7.82 11.31
C TYR A 107 -17.26 9.31 11.21
N ASN A 108 -18.42 9.66 10.61
CA ASN A 108 -18.97 11.00 10.59
C ASN A 108 -18.03 12.08 9.98
N ILE A 109 -17.21 11.72 9.01
CA ILE A 109 -16.42 12.72 8.30
C ILE A 109 -17.31 13.46 7.30
N SER A 110 -17.37 14.77 7.44
CA SER A 110 -18.23 15.64 6.62
C SER A 110 -17.46 16.20 5.42
N ASP A 111 -18.05 16.06 4.23
CA ASP A 111 -17.61 16.73 3.02
C ASP A 111 -18.81 17.17 2.18
N SER A 112 -18.79 18.43 1.72
CA SER A 112 -19.80 18.98 0.81
C SER A 112 -21.26 18.66 1.21
N ASN A 113 -21.59 18.76 2.50
CA ASN A 113 -22.87 18.42 3.11
C ASN A 113 -23.22 16.92 3.15
N GLN A 114 -22.28 16.05 2.90
CA GLN A 114 -22.43 14.61 3.11
C GLN A 114 -21.58 14.14 4.28
N ILE A 115 -22.03 13.08 4.94
CA ILE A 115 -21.34 12.44 6.06
C ILE A 115 -20.93 11.05 5.62
N TYR A 116 -19.68 10.70 5.88
CA TYR A 116 -19.10 9.43 5.48
C TYR A 116 -18.55 8.65 6.66
N ASP A 117 -18.83 7.36 6.65
CA ASP A 117 -18.07 6.36 7.40
C ASP A 117 -17.15 5.63 6.41
N GLY A 118 -16.00 5.22 6.86
CA GLY A 118 -15.04 4.57 5.95
C GLY A 118 -13.96 3.77 6.66
N THR A 119 -13.05 3.27 5.84
CA THR A 119 -11.90 2.47 6.28
C THR A 119 -10.59 3.13 5.87
N PHE A 120 -9.53 2.81 6.58
CA PHE A 120 -8.17 3.30 6.34
C PHE A 120 -7.15 2.24 6.76
N CYS A 121 -5.87 2.46 6.46
CA CYS A 121 -4.79 1.63 6.94
C CYS A 121 -4.21 2.25 8.22
N ALA A 122 -4.63 1.74 9.38
CA ALA A 122 -4.10 2.19 10.67
C ALA A 122 -2.59 1.89 10.81
N PRO A 123 -1.83 2.59 11.68
CA PRO A 123 -0.41 2.33 11.89
C PRO A 123 -0.07 0.88 12.18
N ALA A 124 -0.89 0.19 12.99
CA ALA A 124 -0.71 -1.23 13.27
C ALA A 124 -0.83 -2.09 12.00
N LEU A 125 -1.87 -1.86 11.19
CA LEU A 125 -2.07 -2.56 9.92
C LEU A 125 -0.96 -2.24 8.90
N ALA A 126 -0.46 -1.01 8.88
CA ALA A 126 0.71 -0.64 8.08
C ALA A 126 1.96 -1.42 8.51
N GLY A 127 2.13 -1.61 9.83
CA GLY A 127 3.16 -2.48 10.40
C GLY A 127 3.01 -3.94 9.97
N ASP A 128 1.80 -4.48 10.03
CA ASP A 128 1.51 -5.87 9.61
C ASP A 128 1.79 -6.09 8.12
N LYS A 129 1.37 -5.15 7.26
CA LYS A 129 1.70 -5.18 5.81
C LYS A 129 3.20 -5.10 5.56
N THR A 130 3.92 -4.31 6.36
CA THR A 130 5.38 -4.19 6.28
C THR A 130 6.04 -5.50 6.70
N ALA A 131 5.63 -6.08 7.82
CA ALA A 131 6.12 -7.38 8.28
C ALA A 131 5.86 -8.47 7.22
N TYR A 132 4.66 -8.49 6.65
CA TYR A 132 4.32 -9.43 5.59
C TYR A 132 5.21 -9.25 4.35
N ALA A 133 5.47 -8.02 3.92
CA ALA A 133 6.37 -7.74 2.80
C ALA A 133 7.77 -8.31 3.05
N LEU A 134 8.33 -8.08 4.24
CA LEU A 134 9.65 -8.58 4.62
C LEU A 134 9.71 -10.11 4.67
N LEU A 135 8.73 -10.73 5.34
CA LEU A 135 8.69 -12.19 5.54
C LEU A 135 8.39 -12.95 4.24
N SER A 136 7.64 -12.37 3.31
CA SER A 136 7.34 -12.97 2.01
C SER A 136 8.46 -12.81 0.98
N GLY A 137 9.50 -12.02 1.30
CA GLY A 137 10.61 -11.71 0.40
C GLY A 137 10.27 -10.67 -0.67
N ALA A 138 9.23 -9.85 -0.45
CA ALA A 138 8.94 -8.70 -1.30
C ALA A 138 10.05 -7.64 -1.20
N GLY A 139 10.14 -6.75 -2.19
CA GLY A 139 11.15 -5.69 -2.24
C GLY A 139 11.01 -4.65 -1.13
N GLY A 140 9.82 -4.54 -0.52
CA GLY A 140 9.53 -3.61 0.56
C GLY A 140 8.10 -3.10 0.53
N VAL A 141 7.92 -1.88 1.02
CA VAL A 141 6.63 -1.18 0.99
C VAL A 141 6.76 0.19 0.31
N MET A 142 5.67 0.70 -0.22
CA MET A 142 5.55 2.09 -0.67
C MET A 142 4.32 2.74 -0.05
N ILE A 143 4.38 4.02 0.21
CA ILE A 143 3.27 4.78 0.78
C ILE A 143 2.63 5.71 -0.23
N PHE A 144 1.31 5.81 -0.22
CA PHE A 144 0.55 6.76 -1.00
C PHE A 144 -0.51 7.42 -0.11
N ARG A 145 -0.33 8.70 0.25
CA ARG A 145 0.81 9.57 -0.08
C ARG A 145 1.39 10.17 1.22
N ALA A 146 2.70 10.39 1.23
CA ALA A 146 3.43 10.80 2.42
C ALA A 146 2.93 12.09 3.07
N ASP A 147 2.49 13.07 2.26
CA ASP A 147 1.95 14.34 2.74
C ASP A 147 0.58 14.23 3.42
N CYS A 148 -0.05 13.07 3.38
CA CYS A 148 -1.31 12.76 4.08
C CYS A 148 -1.09 12.19 5.48
N ASP A 149 0.13 11.83 5.85
CA ASP A 149 0.43 11.28 7.16
C ASP A 149 0.42 12.34 8.27
N LYS A 150 0.32 11.88 9.50
CA LYS A 150 0.58 12.69 10.69
C LYS A 150 2.07 12.97 10.81
N PRO A 151 2.48 13.97 11.63
CA PRO A 151 3.89 14.20 11.90
C PRO A 151 4.61 12.93 12.37
N ALA A 152 5.88 12.79 12.05
CA ALA A 152 6.65 11.57 12.33
C ALA A 152 6.82 11.26 13.83
N ASP A 153 6.65 12.25 14.69
CA ASP A 153 6.65 12.15 16.15
C ASP A 153 5.26 11.86 16.75
N ASP A 154 4.20 11.85 15.93
CA ASP A 154 2.87 11.45 16.36
C ASP A 154 2.83 9.90 16.49
N PRO A 155 2.44 9.35 17.66
CA PRO A 155 2.39 7.90 17.87
C PRO A 155 1.39 7.18 16.96
N ASN A 156 0.51 7.93 16.30
CA ASN A 156 -0.44 7.42 15.33
C ASN A 156 -0.02 7.68 13.86
N SER A 157 1.24 7.99 13.61
CA SER A 157 1.77 8.11 12.26
C SER A 157 1.80 6.74 11.57
N VAL A 158 1.33 6.64 10.33
CA VAL A 158 1.40 5.42 9.52
C VAL A 158 2.86 5.06 9.23
N THR A 159 3.69 6.06 8.96
CA THR A 159 5.14 5.86 8.78
C THR A 159 5.81 5.38 10.07
N GLY A 160 5.31 5.78 11.24
CA GLY A 160 5.74 5.24 12.53
C GLY A 160 5.48 3.73 12.65
N GLY A 161 4.28 3.28 12.29
CA GLY A 161 3.94 1.85 12.27
C GLY A 161 4.83 1.03 11.33
N ILE A 162 5.17 1.58 10.16
CA ILE A 162 6.13 0.96 9.23
C ILE A 162 7.52 0.86 9.88
N GLN A 163 8.01 1.95 10.48
CA GLN A 163 9.32 2.01 11.11
C GLN A 163 9.45 1.03 12.28
N ASP A 164 8.39 0.89 13.07
CA ASP A 164 8.35 -0.07 14.19
C ASP A 164 8.44 -1.53 13.69
N ALA A 165 7.79 -1.86 12.59
CA ALA A 165 7.90 -3.18 11.97
C ALA A 165 9.31 -3.43 11.42
N LEU A 166 9.92 -2.45 10.75
CA LEU A 166 11.30 -2.53 10.27
C LEU A 166 12.30 -2.73 11.43
N ASN A 167 12.15 -1.97 12.51
CA ASN A 167 13.02 -2.08 13.68
C ASN A 167 12.93 -3.46 14.33
N ARG A 168 11.72 -4.01 14.46
CA ARG A 168 11.51 -5.37 14.96
C ARG A 168 12.17 -6.41 14.06
N TYR A 169 11.99 -6.31 12.75
CA TYR A 169 12.60 -7.22 11.79
C TYR A 169 14.14 -7.23 11.88
N VAL A 170 14.76 -6.06 11.97
CA VAL A 170 16.23 -5.93 12.12
C VAL A 170 16.71 -6.48 13.47
N ALA A 171 15.93 -6.34 14.54
CA ALA A 171 16.23 -6.90 15.85
C ALA A 171 16.07 -8.43 15.93
N GLY A 172 15.52 -9.08 14.88
CA GLY A 172 15.32 -10.53 14.81
C GLY A 172 14.03 -10.99 15.48
N TRP A 173 13.03 -10.05 15.59
CA TRP A 173 11.71 -10.24 16.25
C TRP A 173 11.77 -10.53 17.74
#